data_34bf5721831dd1c65a596ca9e9572252
#
_entry.id   34bf5721831dd1c65a596ca9e9572252
#
_cell.length_a   1.000
_cell.length_b   1.000
_cell.length_c   1.000
_cell.angle_alpha   90.00
_cell.angle_beta   90.00
_cell.angle_gamma   90.00
#
_symmetry.space_group_name_H-M   'P 1'
#
loop_
_entity.id
_entity.type
_entity.pdbx_description
1 polymer ?
#
loop_
_entity_poly.entity_id
_entity_poly.type
_entity_poly.pdbx_seq_one_letter_code
_entity_poly.pdbx_strand_id
1 'polypeptide(L)'
;LLKAVLPLKTWGGKIRLISTHDGVDNLFNQLIQESRAGKKDYSIHTITLDDACNDGLYRRICQVRGMVWSPEAEAEWKEGLLRNTATREDALEEYYCVPKNGGGTYIPRSLRERAARGTGKVLRFTGTPEFNALTESQR
;
A
#
# COMPACT_ATOMS: atom_id res chain seq x y z
N LEU A 1 -17.90 -1.84 -1.55
CA LEU A 1 -18.21 -0.61 -2.31
C LEU A 1 -18.05 -0.83 -3.82
N LEU A 2 -16.90 -1.35 -4.31
CA LEU A 2 -16.64 -1.53 -5.74
C LEU A 2 -17.68 -2.40 -6.45
N LYS A 3 -18.11 -3.51 -5.83
CA LYS A 3 -19.17 -4.40 -6.38
C LYS A 3 -20.50 -3.68 -6.65
N ALA A 4 -20.84 -2.67 -5.85
CA ALA A 4 -22.08 -1.93 -6.03
C ALA A 4 -22.03 -0.94 -7.21
N VAL A 5 -20.84 -0.51 -7.61
CA VAL A 5 -20.64 0.47 -8.69
C VAL A 5 -20.44 -0.18 -10.06
N LEU A 6 -19.96 -1.43 -10.09
CA LEU A 6 -19.70 -2.15 -11.34
C LEU A 6 -20.92 -2.24 -12.30
N PRO A 7 -22.17 -2.43 -11.82
CA PRO A 7 -23.33 -2.47 -12.71
C PRO A 7 -23.56 -1.19 -13.51
N LEU A 8 -23.04 -0.04 -13.04
CA LEU A 8 -23.18 1.23 -13.79
C LEU A 8 -22.41 1.22 -15.12
N LYS A 9 -21.42 0.34 -15.30
CA LYS A 9 -20.73 0.15 -16.58
C LYS A 9 -21.64 -0.38 -17.69
N THR A 10 -22.69 -1.13 -17.35
CA THR A 10 -23.64 -1.68 -18.33
C THR A 10 -24.38 -0.58 -19.12
N TRP A 11 -24.47 0.60 -18.54
CA TRP A 11 -25.08 1.79 -19.15
C TRP A 11 -24.05 2.71 -19.85
N GLY A 12 -22.85 2.21 -20.14
CA GLY A 12 -21.78 3.00 -20.78
C GLY A 12 -21.04 3.93 -19.82
N GLY A 13 -21.30 3.84 -18.51
CA GLY A 13 -20.60 4.61 -17.48
C GLY A 13 -19.12 4.28 -17.40
N LYS A 14 -18.30 5.28 -17.03
CA LYS A 14 -16.87 5.13 -16.77
C LYS A 14 -16.61 5.14 -15.26
N ILE A 15 -15.76 4.23 -14.78
CA ILE A 15 -15.31 4.20 -13.39
C ILE A 15 -13.89 4.73 -13.34
N ARG A 16 -13.65 5.70 -12.47
CA ARG A 16 -12.31 6.22 -12.15
C ARG A 16 -12.05 5.96 -10.67
N LEU A 17 -10.95 5.30 -10.38
CA LEU A 17 -10.47 5.06 -9.01
C LEU A 17 -9.22 5.89 -8.80
N ILE A 18 -9.25 6.77 -7.82
CA ILE A 18 -8.13 7.63 -7.44
C ILE A 18 -7.85 7.34 -5.98
N SER A 19 -6.65 6.91 -5.67
CA SER A 19 -6.22 6.60 -4.30
C SER A 19 -4.70 6.60 -4.22
N THR A 20 -4.17 6.73 -3.03
CA THR A 20 -2.81 6.31 -2.66
C THR A 20 -2.83 4.84 -2.24
N HIS A 21 -1.65 4.23 -2.14
CA HIS A 21 -1.53 2.86 -1.63
C HIS A 21 -1.77 2.82 -0.11
N ASP A 22 -2.12 1.67 0.40
CA ASP A 22 -2.21 1.33 1.82
C ASP A 22 -1.76 -0.13 1.98
N GLY A 23 -0.50 -0.35 1.72
CA GLY A 23 0.15 -1.66 1.69
C GLY A 23 -0.13 -2.49 0.43
N VAL A 24 0.67 -3.54 0.25
CA VAL A 24 0.60 -4.45 -0.92
C VAL A 24 -0.67 -5.30 -0.93
N ASP A 25 -1.25 -5.58 0.22
CA ASP A 25 -2.42 -6.46 0.36
C ASP A 25 -3.76 -5.71 0.21
N ASN A 26 -3.72 -4.40 -0.03
CA ASN A 26 -4.91 -3.58 -0.24
C ASN A 26 -5.60 -3.90 -1.57
N LEU A 27 -6.93 -3.80 -1.59
CA LEU A 27 -7.75 -4.02 -2.79
C LEU A 27 -7.33 -3.13 -3.95
N PHE A 28 -6.94 -1.88 -3.69
CA PHE A 28 -6.50 -0.95 -4.72
C PHE A 28 -5.24 -1.45 -5.43
N ASN A 29 -4.23 -1.90 -4.66
CA ASN A 29 -3.03 -2.50 -5.23
C ASN A 29 -3.33 -3.82 -5.97
N GLN A 30 -4.25 -4.65 -5.45
CA GLN A 30 -4.68 -5.88 -6.14
C GLN A 30 -5.27 -5.57 -7.51
N LEU A 31 -6.14 -4.56 -7.62
CA LEU A 31 -6.72 -4.12 -8.89
C LEU A 31 -5.65 -3.63 -9.88
N ILE A 32 -4.63 -2.91 -9.39
CA ILE A 32 -3.50 -2.47 -10.22
C ILE A 32 -2.74 -3.70 -10.75
N GLN A 33 -2.41 -4.66 -9.89
CA GLN A 33 -1.68 -5.86 -10.29
C GLN A 33 -2.49 -6.73 -11.27
N GLU A 34 -3.79 -6.90 -11.03
CA GLU A 34 -4.68 -7.62 -11.94
C GLU A 34 -4.81 -6.93 -13.30
N SER A 35 -4.83 -5.59 -13.32
CA SER A 35 -4.88 -4.83 -14.57
C SER A 35 -3.56 -4.91 -15.33
N ARG A 36 -2.42 -4.83 -14.66
CA ARG A 36 -1.09 -5.04 -15.27
C ARG A 36 -0.93 -6.44 -15.84
N ALA A 37 -1.56 -7.44 -15.20
CA ALA A 37 -1.59 -8.83 -15.68
C ALA A 37 -2.64 -9.08 -16.78
N GLY A 38 -3.34 -8.06 -17.26
CA GLY A 38 -4.40 -8.21 -18.28
C GLY A 38 -5.69 -8.88 -17.80
N LYS A 39 -5.85 -9.07 -16.49
CA LYS A 39 -7.07 -9.68 -15.91
C LYS A 39 -8.22 -8.69 -15.73
N LYS A 40 -7.92 -7.41 -15.77
CA LYS A 40 -8.89 -6.31 -15.65
C LYS A 40 -8.63 -5.26 -16.71
N ASP A 41 -9.69 -4.62 -17.15
CA ASP A 41 -9.67 -3.61 -18.22
C ASP A 41 -9.65 -2.19 -17.63
N TYR A 42 -8.63 -1.91 -16.81
CA TYR A 42 -8.37 -0.56 -16.30
C TYR A 42 -7.06 -0.02 -16.90
N SER A 43 -7.11 1.21 -17.39
CA SER A 43 -5.88 1.97 -17.65
C SER A 43 -5.29 2.44 -16.33
N ILE A 44 -3.98 2.27 -16.16
CA ILE A 44 -3.27 2.65 -14.94
C ILE A 44 -2.48 3.93 -15.22
N HIS A 45 -2.70 4.93 -14.38
CA HIS A 45 -1.96 6.19 -14.39
C HIS A 45 -1.29 6.33 -13.03
N THR A 46 0.02 6.50 -13.03
CA THR A 46 0.82 6.73 -11.83
C THR A 46 1.36 8.16 -11.90
N ILE A 47 1.15 8.93 -10.84
CA ILE A 47 1.62 10.31 -10.72
C ILE A 47 2.37 10.40 -9.40
N THR A 48 3.67 10.59 -9.46
CA THR A 48 4.53 10.79 -8.30
C THR A 48 4.60 12.26 -7.91
N LEU A 49 5.16 12.56 -6.72
CA LEU A 49 5.43 13.93 -6.31
C LEU A 49 6.37 14.64 -7.31
N ASP A 50 7.35 13.91 -7.85
CA ASP A 50 8.29 14.47 -8.83
C ASP A 50 7.59 14.80 -10.14
N ASP A 51 6.71 13.92 -10.63
CA ASP A 51 5.90 14.19 -11.83
C ASP A 51 5.03 15.42 -11.62
N ALA A 52 4.35 15.51 -10.49
CA ALA A 52 3.49 16.65 -10.16
C ALA A 52 4.28 17.96 -10.05
N CYS A 53 5.48 17.95 -9.47
CA CYS A 53 6.35 19.12 -9.41
C CYS A 53 6.83 19.54 -10.80
N ASN A 54 7.24 18.58 -11.64
CA ASN A 54 7.63 18.83 -13.03
C ASN A 54 6.47 19.46 -13.83
N ASP A 55 5.23 19.04 -13.56
CA ASP A 55 4.01 19.62 -14.12
C ASP A 55 3.61 20.97 -13.50
N GLY A 56 4.39 21.46 -12.51
CA GLY A 56 4.23 22.80 -11.93
C GLY A 56 3.37 22.86 -10.67
N LEU A 57 3.18 21.76 -9.94
CA LEU A 57 2.40 21.73 -8.70
C LEU A 57 2.84 22.81 -7.71
N TYR A 58 4.14 22.83 -7.35
CA TYR A 58 4.62 23.81 -6.36
C TYR A 58 4.56 25.24 -6.88
N ARG A 59 4.81 25.45 -8.17
CA ARG A 59 4.64 26.75 -8.83
C ARG A 59 3.19 27.24 -8.70
N ARG A 60 2.21 26.35 -8.87
CA ARG A 60 0.80 26.66 -8.69
C ARG A 60 0.46 26.97 -7.23
N ILE A 61 1.03 26.23 -6.27
CA ILE A 61 0.87 26.51 -4.84
C ILE A 61 1.40 27.90 -4.51
N CYS A 62 2.59 28.26 -4.97
CA CYS A 62 3.18 29.59 -4.77
C CYS A 62 2.27 30.68 -5.33
N GLN A 63 1.76 30.49 -6.54
CA GLN A 63 0.86 31.45 -7.17
C GLN A 63 -0.42 31.68 -6.35
N VAL A 64 -1.04 30.59 -5.85
CA VAL A 64 -2.26 30.70 -5.03
C VAL A 64 -1.98 31.35 -3.67
N ARG A 65 -0.80 31.13 -3.10
CA ARG A 65 -0.40 31.66 -1.79
C ARG A 65 0.28 33.03 -1.86
N GLY A 66 0.47 33.60 -3.06
CA GLY A 66 1.17 34.87 -3.24
C GLY A 66 2.68 34.78 -2.92
N MET A 67 3.29 33.61 -3.06
CA MET A 67 4.71 33.36 -2.81
C MET A 67 5.48 33.41 -4.12
N VAL A 68 6.77 33.73 -4.04
CA VAL A 68 7.68 33.65 -5.20
C VAL A 68 8.17 32.20 -5.31
N TRP A 69 8.03 31.63 -6.50
CA TRP A 69 8.59 30.33 -6.80
C TRP A 69 10.09 30.41 -7.09
N SER A 70 10.85 29.48 -6.56
CA SER A 70 12.22 29.19 -7.01
C SER A 70 12.50 27.69 -6.96
N PRO A 71 13.49 27.16 -7.70
CA PRO A 71 13.88 25.75 -7.63
C PRO A 71 14.32 25.32 -6.23
N GLU A 72 15.02 26.20 -5.51
CA GLU A 72 15.52 25.96 -4.15
C GLU A 72 14.36 25.84 -3.16
N ALA A 73 13.38 26.75 -3.25
CA ALA A 73 12.16 26.71 -2.42
C ALA A 73 11.31 25.46 -2.70
N GLU A 74 11.26 25.01 -3.95
CA GLU A 74 10.59 23.76 -4.32
C GLU A 74 11.30 22.54 -3.72
N ALA A 75 12.64 22.49 -3.79
CA ALA A 75 13.42 21.42 -3.20
C ALA A 75 13.23 21.35 -1.67
N GLU A 76 13.31 22.48 -0.99
CA GLU A 76 13.11 22.58 0.45
C GLU A 76 11.69 22.14 0.86
N TRP A 77 10.68 22.57 0.10
CA TRP A 77 9.28 22.18 0.31
C TRP A 77 9.11 20.64 0.15
N LYS A 78 9.69 20.04 -0.89
CA LYS A 78 9.67 18.58 -1.10
C LYS A 78 10.34 17.84 0.06
N GLU A 79 11.53 18.28 0.48
CA GLU A 79 12.21 17.69 1.65
C GLU A 79 11.38 17.81 2.91
N GLY A 80 10.70 18.94 3.09
CA GLY A 80 9.80 19.18 4.23
C GLY A 80 8.63 18.19 4.25
N LEU A 81 8.02 17.90 3.09
CA LEU A 81 6.96 16.88 2.98
C LEU A 81 7.49 15.49 3.38
N LEU A 82 8.63 15.07 2.83
CA LEU A 82 9.20 13.76 3.10
C LEU A 82 9.65 13.59 4.56
N ARG A 83 10.17 14.66 5.16
CA ARG A 83 10.62 14.67 6.57
C ARG A 83 9.46 14.57 7.55
N ASN A 84 8.27 15.06 7.17
CA ASN A 84 7.07 15.04 8.02
C ASN A 84 6.31 13.70 7.99
N THR A 85 6.71 12.76 7.15
CA THR A 85 6.16 11.40 7.17
C THR A 85 6.77 10.57 8.30
N ALA A 86 5.99 9.64 8.86
CA ALA A 86 6.41 8.85 10.01
C ALA A 86 7.59 7.92 9.69
N THR A 87 7.60 7.33 8.49
CA THR A 87 8.67 6.46 8.01
C THR A 87 9.00 6.76 6.54
N ARG A 88 10.17 6.29 6.09
CA ARG A 88 10.55 6.37 4.68
C ARG A 88 9.60 5.56 3.78
N GLU A 89 9.12 4.41 4.26
CA GLU A 89 8.17 3.57 3.56
C GLU A 89 6.82 4.28 3.37
N ASP A 90 6.35 5.01 4.40
CA ASP A 90 5.15 5.84 4.29
C ASP A 90 5.32 6.95 3.26
N ALA A 91 6.49 7.60 3.23
CA ALA A 91 6.80 8.63 2.22
C ALA A 91 6.79 8.06 0.79
N LEU A 92 7.36 6.87 0.59
CA LEU A 92 7.35 6.20 -0.71
C LEU A 92 5.94 5.80 -1.12
N GLU A 93 5.11 5.35 -0.17
CA GLU A 93 3.73 4.97 -0.43
C GLU A 93 2.87 6.17 -0.80
N GLU A 94 2.94 7.25 -0.02
CA GLU A 94 2.09 8.42 -0.16
C GLU A 94 2.47 9.29 -1.37
N TYR A 95 3.78 9.51 -1.58
CA TYR A 95 4.27 10.46 -2.57
C TYR A 95 4.85 9.83 -3.84
N TYR A 96 5.20 8.53 -3.80
CA TYR A 96 5.85 7.87 -4.94
C TYR A 96 5.10 6.63 -5.44
N CYS A 97 3.90 6.39 -4.94
CA CYS A 97 3.03 5.28 -5.35
C CYS A 97 3.70 3.89 -5.22
N VAL A 98 4.58 3.73 -4.23
CA VAL A 98 5.26 2.47 -3.94
C VAL A 98 4.60 1.82 -2.73
N PRO A 99 3.79 0.76 -2.90
CA PRO A 99 3.10 0.15 -1.77
C PRO A 99 4.10 -0.51 -0.82
N LYS A 100 3.95 -0.25 0.48
CA LYS A 100 4.80 -0.86 1.51
C LYS A 100 4.44 -2.32 1.75
N ASN A 101 5.45 -3.13 2.04
CA ASN A 101 5.27 -4.51 2.47
C ASN A 101 4.87 -4.54 3.96
N GLY A 102 3.65 -5.00 4.25
CA GLY A 102 3.21 -5.23 5.63
C GLY A 102 2.37 -4.12 6.27
N GLY A 103 1.74 -3.25 5.49
CA GLY A 103 0.80 -2.25 6.00
C GLY A 103 -0.36 -2.92 6.75
N GLY A 104 -0.51 -2.59 8.05
CA GLY A 104 -1.67 -2.98 8.86
C GLY A 104 -1.73 -4.42 9.36
N THR A 105 -0.80 -5.29 9.01
CA THR A 105 -0.77 -6.69 9.49
C THR A 105 0.34 -6.91 10.52
N TYR A 106 -0.02 -7.48 11.69
CA TYR A 106 0.93 -7.84 12.75
C TYR A 106 2.06 -8.76 12.24
N ILE A 107 1.74 -9.66 11.29
CA ILE A 107 2.73 -10.53 10.62
C ILE A 107 2.72 -10.19 9.12
N PRO A 108 3.75 -9.52 8.59
CA PRO A 108 3.88 -9.20 7.17
C PRO A 108 3.79 -10.45 6.28
N ARG A 109 3.22 -10.28 5.09
CA ARG A 109 3.09 -11.36 4.11
C ARG A 109 4.44 -12.03 3.80
N SER A 110 5.51 -11.25 3.68
CA SER A 110 6.86 -11.75 3.44
C SER A 110 7.36 -12.72 4.53
N LEU A 111 7.00 -12.46 5.80
CA LEU A 111 7.31 -13.37 6.91
C LEU A 111 6.49 -14.66 6.84
N ARG A 112 5.20 -14.56 6.50
CA ARG A 112 4.32 -15.72 6.31
C ARG A 112 4.80 -16.61 5.16
N GLU A 113 5.14 -16.02 4.02
CA GLU A 113 5.65 -16.73 2.86
C GLU A 113 7.02 -17.36 3.12
N ARG A 114 7.91 -16.68 3.86
CA ARG A 114 9.19 -17.24 4.30
C ARG A 114 8.98 -18.41 5.24
N ALA A 115 8.07 -18.30 6.20
CA ALA A 115 7.74 -19.39 7.11
C ALA A 115 7.10 -20.59 6.38
N ALA A 116 6.24 -20.32 5.39
CA ALA A 116 5.62 -21.38 4.57
C ALA A 116 6.61 -22.15 3.69
N ARG A 117 7.73 -21.52 3.29
CA ARG A 117 8.82 -22.15 2.53
C ARG A 117 9.79 -22.93 3.42
N GLY A 118 9.68 -22.79 4.74
CA GLY A 118 10.53 -23.48 5.69
C GLY A 118 10.26 -24.99 5.68
N THR A 119 11.33 -25.79 5.56
CA THR A 119 11.30 -27.25 5.63
C THR A 119 11.38 -27.77 7.09
N GLY A 120 10.92 -26.96 8.06
CA GLY A 120 10.93 -27.31 9.47
C GLY A 120 10.13 -28.60 9.72
N LYS A 121 10.71 -29.53 10.48
CA LYS A 121 9.99 -30.71 10.95
C LYS A 121 8.83 -30.26 11.83
N VAL A 122 7.61 -30.69 11.48
CA VAL A 122 6.47 -30.57 12.38
C VAL A 122 6.59 -31.65 13.42
N LEU A 123 7.01 -31.26 14.63
CA LEU A 123 7.02 -32.17 15.78
C LEU A 123 5.57 -32.26 16.28
N ARG A 124 4.94 -33.41 16.11
CA ARG A 124 3.65 -33.72 16.74
C ARG A 124 3.94 -34.46 18.03
N PHE A 125 3.63 -33.83 19.14
CA PHE A 125 3.68 -34.43 20.44
C PHE A 125 2.28 -35.01 20.78
N THR A 126 2.21 -36.29 20.97
CA THR A 126 1.02 -36.92 21.55
C THR A 126 1.34 -37.16 23.03
N GLY A 127 0.65 -36.42 23.90
CA GLY A 127 0.90 -36.58 25.35
C GLY A 127 0.65 -38.01 25.80
N THR A 128 1.40 -38.45 26.83
CA THR A 128 1.12 -39.72 27.48
C THR A 128 -0.27 -39.70 28.13
N PRO A 129 -0.89 -40.88 28.37
CA PRO A 129 -2.19 -40.93 29.04
C PRO A 129 -2.22 -40.13 30.36
N GLU A 130 -1.13 -40.15 31.13
CA GLU A 130 -0.98 -39.43 32.37
C GLU A 130 -0.96 -37.91 32.13
N PHE A 131 -0.23 -37.42 31.10
CA PHE A 131 -0.20 -35.99 30.74
C PHE A 131 -1.58 -35.51 30.26
N ASN A 132 -2.29 -36.34 29.51
CA ASN A 132 -3.62 -35.99 28.99
C ASN A 132 -4.71 -35.96 30.11
N ALA A 133 -4.47 -36.67 31.22
CA ALA A 133 -5.32 -36.64 32.40
C ALA A 133 -5.15 -35.40 33.29
N LEU A 134 -4.08 -34.60 33.07
CA LEU A 134 -3.86 -33.37 33.83
C LEU A 134 -4.88 -32.30 33.43
N THR A 135 -5.29 -31.50 34.39
CA THR A 135 -6.12 -30.31 34.15
C THR A 135 -5.32 -29.22 33.41
N GLU A 136 -6.02 -28.26 32.77
CA GLU A 136 -5.37 -27.17 32.04
C GLU A 136 -4.38 -26.36 32.90
N SER A 137 -4.65 -26.23 34.21
CA SER A 137 -3.77 -25.55 35.16
C SER A 137 -2.54 -26.38 35.58
N GLN A 138 -2.49 -27.65 35.22
CA GLN A 138 -1.39 -28.60 35.54
C GLN A 138 -0.53 -28.95 34.31
N ARG A 139 -0.95 -28.54 33.10
CA ARG A 139 -0.23 -28.68 31.83
C ARG A 139 0.64 -27.48 31.55
#